data_ef897e05d7ae50428624846060bb24aa
#
_entry.id   ef897e05d7ae50428624846060bb24aa
#
_cell.length_a   1.000
_cell.length_b   1.000
_cell.length_c   1.000
_cell.angle_alpha   90.00
_cell.angle_beta   90.00
_cell.angle_gamma   90.00
#
_symmetry.space_group_name_H-M   'P 1'
#
loop_
_entity.id
_entity.type
_entity.pdbx_description
1 polymer ?
#
loop_
_entity_poly.entity_id
_entity_poly.type
_entity_poly.pdbx_seq_one_letter_code
_entity_poly.pdbx_strand_id
1 'polypeptide(L)'
;MTEPREQSSPSEASVSPTLKPGRRYLSIIAHVSGENAQRLEEWKRETTGVPVASMSTHVTVYVAELDDSLLDAVRSPQFSEDLGASRFEARWGSVHSFRPVTEVEYLNLEVGKAEFERIHRDLVRMLGTGAAPFPYVPHVTLGHGLSEEQVASAREVFDSLPSERRTFTVDRLHCYSYDGQNWEEIGVLPLR
;
A
#
# COMPACT_ATOMS: atom_id res chain seq x y z
N MET A 1 41.39 -23.50 4.53
CA MET A 1 40.23 -23.36 5.41
C MET A 1 39.59 -22.03 5.03
N THR A 2 38.56 -22.10 4.20
CA THR A 2 37.84 -20.93 3.66
C THR A 2 36.50 -20.85 4.37
N GLU A 3 36.31 -19.81 5.16
CA GLU A 3 35.03 -19.58 5.85
C GLU A 3 33.92 -19.28 4.85
N PRO A 4 32.70 -19.80 5.05
CA PRO A 4 31.56 -19.47 4.22
C PRO A 4 31.08 -18.06 4.57
N ARG A 5 31.02 -17.19 3.55
CA ARG A 5 30.33 -15.89 3.63
C ARG A 5 28.84 -16.14 3.92
N GLU A 6 28.39 -15.66 5.06
CA GLU A 6 26.96 -15.47 5.35
C GLU A 6 26.35 -14.56 4.28
N GLN A 7 25.45 -15.11 3.50
CA GLN A 7 24.57 -14.35 2.64
C GLN A 7 23.53 -13.68 3.53
N SER A 8 23.75 -12.40 3.82
CA SER A 8 22.74 -11.54 4.41
C SER A 8 21.56 -11.45 3.43
N SER A 9 20.43 -11.99 3.81
CA SER A 9 19.16 -11.77 3.14
C SER A 9 18.87 -10.25 3.11
N PRO A 10 18.41 -9.69 1.99
CA PRO A 10 18.04 -8.27 1.96
C PRO A 10 16.87 -8.07 2.92
N SER A 11 17.12 -7.32 3.98
CA SER A 11 16.14 -6.83 4.93
C SER A 11 15.05 -6.06 4.18
N GLU A 12 13.82 -6.54 4.24
CA GLU A 12 12.64 -5.80 3.85
C GLU A 12 12.48 -4.58 4.79
N ALA A 13 13.15 -3.49 4.44
CA ALA A 13 12.92 -2.19 5.05
C ALA A 13 11.64 -1.60 4.48
N SER A 14 10.51 -2.18 4.84
CA SER A 14 9.19 -1.56 4.68
C SER A 14 9.17 -0.27 5.48
N VAL A 15 8.84 0.86 4.88
CA VAL A 15 8.49 2.09 5.59
C VAL A 15 7.02 2.02 6.03
N SER A 16 6.72 0.95 6.65
CA SER A 16 5.66 0.87 7.64
C SER A 16 6.20 1.47 8.94
N PRO A 17 5.35 2.02 9.82
CA PRO A 17 5.79 2.38 11.17
C PRO A 17 6.62 1.23 11.70
N THR A 18 7.73 1.53 12.35
CA THR A 18 8.71 0.53 12.79
C THR A 18 7.96 -0.63 13.45
N LEU A 19 7.78 -1.71 12.70
CA LEU A 19 6.99 -2.84 13.16
C LEU A 19 7.72 -3.45 14.35
N LYS A 20 7.05 -3.52 15.49
CA LYS A 20 7.61 -4.10 16.70
C LYS A 20 7.55 -5.61 16.57
N PRO A 21 8.65 -6.34 16.84
CA PRO A 21 8.64 -7.81 16.83
C PRO A 21 7.52 -8.38 17.70
N GLY A 22 6.81 -9.39 17.20
CA GLY A 22 5.76 -10.08 17.93
C GLY A 22 4.43 -9.31 18.04
N ARG A 23 4.28 -8.22 17.32
CA ARG A 23 3.01 -7.49 17.20
C ARG A 23 2.33 -7.78 15.88
N ARG A 24 1.01 -7.72 15.90
CA ARG A 24 0.18 -7.80 14.69
C ARG A 24 -0.25 -6.38 14.29
N TYR A 25 -0.39 -6.17 13.01
CA TYR A 25 -0.81 -4.88 12.45
C TYR A 25 -2.02 -5.06 11.54
N LEU A 26 -2.97 -4.14 11.67
CA LEU A 26 -4.04 -3.95 10.71
C LEU A 26 -3.53 -3.08 9.57
N SER A 27 -3.71 -3.51 8.33
CA SER A 27 -3.56 -2.68 7.15
C SER A 27 -4.87 -2.67 6.36
N ILE A 28 -5.44 -1.49 6.14
CA ILE A 28 -6.62 -1.32 5.28
C ILE A 28 -6.14 -0.72 3.97
N ILE A 29 -6.42 -1.42 2.87
CA ILE A 29 -5.89 -1.10 1.54
C ILE A 29 -6.99 -1.10 0.48
N ALA A 30 -6.74 -0.39 -0.62
CA ALA A 30 -7.48 -0.51 -1.87
C ALA A 30 -6.58 -1.17 -2.91
N HIS A 31 -6.99 -2.30 -3.48
CA HIS A 31 -6.25 -2.92 -4.56
C HIS A 31 -6.33 -2.09 -5.84
N VAL A 32 -5.22 -1.99 -6.53
CA VAL A 32 -5.19 -1.54 -7.93
C VAL A 32 -5.57 -2.74 -8.79
N SER A 33 -6.60 -2.59 -9.62
CA SER A 33 -7.17 -3.68 -10.39
C SER A 33 -6.87 -3.55 -11.90
N GLY A 34 -7.06 -4.66 -12.63
CA GLY A 34 -6.98 -4.72 -14.08
C GLY A 34 -5.57 -4.87 -14.65
N GLU A 35 -5.45 -4.66 -15.96
CA GLU A 35 -4.20 -4.79 -16.72
C GLU A 35 -3.08 -3.87 -16.18
N ASN A 36 -3.47 -2.77 -15.58
CA ASN A 36 -2.57 -1.78 -15.02
C ASN A 36 -1.80 -2.31 -13.82
N ALA A 37 -2.48 -3.05 -12.93
CA ALA A 37 -1.84 -3.73 -11.80
C ALA A 37 -0.85 -4.78 -12.28
N GLN A 38 -1.24 -5.59 -13.28
CA GLN A 38 -0.37 -6.63 -13.84
C GLN A 38 0.93 -6.04 -14.41
N ARG A 39 0.83 -4.95 -15.19
CA ARG A 39 2.00 -4.27 -15.74
C ARG A 39 2.93 -3.73 -14.65
N LEU A 40 2.38 -3.20 -13.57
CA LEU A 40 3.15 -2.70 -12.44
C LEU A 40 3.85 -3.84 -11.70
N GLU A 41 3.17 -4.96 -11.51
CA GLU A 41 3.72 -6.16 -10.87
C GLU A 41 4.80 -6.82 -11.73
N GLU A 42 4.61 -6.86 -13.05
CA GLU A 42 5.61 -7.32 -14.00
C GLU A 42 6.87 -6.46 -13.93
N TRP A 43 6.72 -5.14 -14.00
CA TRP A 43 7.84 -4.22 -13.88
C TRP A 43 8.59 -4.40 -12.55
N LYS A 44 7.87 -4.51 -11.43
CA LYS A 44 8.48 -4.76 -10.12
C LYS A 44 9.31 -6.04 -10.13
N ARG A 45 8.72 -7.13 -10.59
CA ARG A 45 9.40 -8.43 -10.65
C ARG A 45 10.68 -8.39 -11.50
N GLU A 46 10.60 -7.77 -12.68
CA GLU A 46 11.71 -7.67 -13.63
C GLU A 46 12.82 -6.73 -13.15
N THR A 47 12.44 -5.64 -12.52
CA THR A 47 13.35 -4.57 -12.13
C THR A 47 13.99 -4.79 -10.77
N THR A 48 13.24 -5.30 -9.81
CA THR A 48 13.73 -5.46 -8.43
C THR A 48 14.16 -6.88 -8.12
N GLY A 49 13.75 -7.87 -8.92
CA GLY A 49 13.98 -9.29 -8.65
C GLY A 49 13.23 -9.81 -7.41
N VAL A 50 12.45 -8.95 -6.76
CA VAL A 50 11.64 -9.34 -5.60
C VAL A 50 10.39 -10.05 -6.11
N PRO A 51 10.07 -11.26 -5.60
CA PRO A 51 8.79 -11.90 -5.90
C PRO A 51 7.66 -10.93 -5.57
N VAL A 52 6.65 -10.86 -6.44
CA VAL A 52 5.44 -10.11 -6.11
C VAL A 52 4.94 -10.65 -4.77
N ALA A 53 4.89 -9.79 -3.77
CA ALA A 53 4.44 -10.16 -2.44
C ALA A 53 3.05 -10.80 -2.52
N SER A 54 2.68 -11.59 -1.55
CA SER A 54 1.34 -12.21 -1.43
C SER A 54 0.20 -11.17 -1.49
N MET A 55 0.52 -9.91 -1.31
CA MET A 55 -0.39 -8.77 -1.45
C MET A 55 -0.14 -8.05 -2.79
N SER A 56 -1.15 -8.03 -3.64
CA SER A 56 -1.12 -7.37 -4.94
C SER A 56 -0.91 -5.85 -4.81
N THR A 57 -0.62 -5.19 -5.93
CA THR A 57 -0.47 -3.73 -5.98
C THR A 57 -1.67 -3.00 -5.37
N HIS A 58 -1.41 -2.04 -4.48
CA HIS A 58 -2.45 -1.39 -3.68
C HIS A 58 -2.10 0.04 -3.29
N VAL A 59 -3.11 0.77 -2.82
CA VAL A 59 -2.98 2.01 -2.05
C VAL A 59 -3.27 1.68 -0.59
N THR A 60 -2.32 1.90 0.29
CA THR A 60 -2.56 1.78 1.74
C THR A 60 -3.37 2.97 2.23
N VAL A 61 -4.46 2.72 2.92
CA VAL A 61 -5.37 3.76 3.45
C VAL A 61 -5.17 3.97 4.94
N TYR A 62 -4.96 2.89 5.70
CA TYR A 62 -4.81 2.95 7.15
C TYR A 62 -3.91 1.82 7.64
N VAL A 63 -3.09 2.11 8.66
CA VAL A 63 -2.26 1.12 9.36
C VAL A 63 -2.29 1.41 10.86
N ALA A 64 -2.49 0.38 11.68
CA ALA A 64 -2.40 0.47 13.14
C ALA A 64 -1.92 -0.85 13.76
N GLU A 65 -1.43 -0.83 14.99
CA GLU A 65 -1.22 -2.06 15.77
C GLU A 65 -2.59 -2.73 15.99
N LEU A 66 -2.70 -4.02 15.66
CA LEU A 66 -3.96 -4.77 15.70
C LEU A 66 -4.18 -5.36 17.09
N ASP A 67 -5.25 -4.97 17.73
CA ASP A 67 -5.81 -5.58 18.93
C ASP A 67 -7.19 -6.23 18.67
N ASP A 68 -7.75 -6.89 19.66
CA ASP A 68 -9.03 -7.58 19.53
C ASP A 68 -10.19 -6.60 19.24
N SER A 69 -10.13 -5.38 19.75
CA SER A 69 -11.14 -4.34 19.50
C SER A 69 -11.16 -3.89 18.04
N LEU A 70 -9.98 -3.66 17.45
CA LEU A 70 -9.84 -3.31 16.03
C LEU A 70 -10.25 -4.49 15.14
N LEU A 71 -9.90 -5.72 15.54
CA LEU A 71 -10.28 -6.94 14.81
C LEU A 71 -11.79 -7.10 14.75
N ASP A 72 -12.48 -6.94 15.88
CA ASP A 72 -13.94 -7.03 15.96
C ASP A 72 -14.60 -5.89 15.16
N ALA A 73 -14.06 -4.68 15.24
CA ALA A 73 -14.57 -3.53 14.51
C ALA A 73 -14.55 -3.76 12.99
N VAL A 74 -13.40 -4.13 12.41
CA VAL A 74 -13.28 -4.29 10.95
C VAL A 74 -14.02 -5.51 10.40
N ARG A 75 -14.40 -6.47 11.25
CA ARG A 75 -15.23 -7.64 10.91
C ARG A 75 -16.72 -7.35 11.00
N SER A 76 -17.11 -6.27 11.66
CA SER A 76 -18.51 -5.91 11.80
C SER A 76 -19.09 -5.37 10.49
N PRO A 77 -20.23 -5.89 10.01
CA PRO A 77 -20.93 -5.32 8.86
C PRO A 77 -21.31 -3.85 9.07
N GLN A 78 -21.62 -3.46 10.31
CA GLN A 78 -21.96 -2.09 10.68
C GLN A 78 -20.80 -1.11 10.42
N PHE A 79 -19.55 -1.56 10.56
CA PHE A 79 -18.39 -0.72 10.35
C PHE A 79 -18.31 -0.18 8.90
N SER A 80 -18.62 -1.03 7.91
CA SER A 80 -18.69 -0.59 6.51
C SER A 80 -19.82 0.40 6.26
N GLU A 81 -20.97 0.21 6.94
CA GLU A 81 -22.10 1.14 6.85
C GLU A 81 -21.78 2.48 7.48
N ASP A 82 -21.15 2.49 8.65
CA ASP A 82 -20.76 3.70 9.39
C ASP A 82 -19.65 4.49 8.66
N LEU A 83 -18.75 3.80 7.95
CA LEU A 83 -17.76 4.44 7.10
C LEU A 83 -18.43 5.24 5.97
N GLY A 84 -19.56 4.73 5.43
CA GLY A 84 -20.39 5.45 4.46
C GLY A 84 -19.65 5.95 3.21
N ALA A 85 -18.55 5.31 2.86
CA ALA A 85 -17.74 5.70 1.71
C ALA A 85 -18.37 5.17 0.41
N SER A 86 -18.38 6.02 -0.63
CA SER A 86 -18.87 5.65 -1.95
C SER A 86 -17.73 5.15 -2.83
N ARG A 87 -18.07 4.26 -3.78
CA ARG A 87 -17.14 3.86 -4.83
C ARG A 87 -16.67 5.06 -5.64
N PHE A 88 -15.43 5.04 -6.09
CA PHE A 88 -14.87 6.13 -6.89
C PHE A 88 -13.81 5.61 -7.87
N GLU A 89 -13.49 6.44 -8.86
CA GLU A 89 -12.36 6.21 -9.73
C GLU A 89 -11.12 6.87 -9.16
N ALA A 90 -10.00 6.18 -9.27
CA ALA A 90 -8.68 6.70 -8.94
C ALA A 90 -7.76 6.57 -10.16
N ARG A 91 -6.80 7.50 -10.27
CA ARG A 91 -5.78 7.48 -11.30
C ARG A 91 -4.45 7.87 -10.73
N TRP A 92 -3.45 7.00 -10.95
CA TRP A 92 -2.10 7.38 -10.58
C TRP A 92 -1.50 8.38 -11.58
N GLY A 93 -0.60 9.21 -11.10
CA GLY A 93 0.13 10.19 -11.86
C GLY A 93 1.56 9.72 -12.16
N SER A 94 2.51 10.60 -11.88
CA SER A 94 3.92 10.39 -12.15
C SER A 94 4.67 9.71 -10.99
N VAL A 95 5.91 9.33 -11.28
CA VAL A 95 6.85 8.77 -10.29
C VAL A 95 7.39 9.86 -9.37
N HIS A 96 7.22 9.64 -8.07
CA HIS A 96 7.69 10.49 -6.99
C HIS A 96 8.53 9.70 -5.99
N SER A 97 9.14 10.42 -5.03
CA SER A 97 9.95 9.84 -3.96
C SER A 97 9.65 10.50 -2.63
N PHE A 98 9.73 9.73 -1.55
CA PHE A 98 9.71 10.27 -0.18
C PHE A 98 11.11 10.61 0.34
N ARG A 99 12.17 10.48 -0.47
CA ARG A 99 13.52 10.89 -0.07
C ARG A 99 13.56 12.37 0.25
N PRO A 100 14.34 12.80 1.23
CA PRO A 100 15.28 12.03 2.05
C PRO A 100 14.66 11.40 3.31
N VAL A 101 13.34 11.51 3.52
CA VAL A 101 12.66 11.00 4.71
C VAL A 101 12.67 9.48 4.74
N THR A 102 12.36 8.87 3.61
CA THR A 102 12.39 7.42 3.42
C THR A 102 12.78 7.08 1.97
N GLU A 103 13.37 5.89 1.78
CA GLU A 103 13.80 5.43 0.45
C GLU A 103 12.68 4.72 -0.31
N VAL A 104 11.51 5.37 -0.38
CA VAL A 104 10.34 4.83 -1.10
C VAL A 104 10.08 5.64 -2.34
N GLU A 105 10.05 4.97 -3.47
CA GLU A 105 9.58 5.49 -4.74
C GLU A 105 8.15 5.02 -4.99
N TYR A 106 7.30 5.91 -5.51
CA TYR A 106 5.87 5.67 -5.64
C TYR A 106 5.25 6.43 -6.80
N LEU A 107 4.08 5.96 -7.23
CA LEU A 107 3.19 6.70 -8.12
C LEU A 107 2.24 7.52 -7.24
N ASN A 108 2.20 8.85 -7.46
CA ASN A 108 1.22 9.71 -6.79
C ASN A 108 -0.19 9.44 -7.35
N LEU A 109 -1.22 10.01 -6.72
CA LEU A 109 -2.59 9.99 -7.25
C LEU A 109 -2.97 11.38 -7.76
N GLU A 110 -3.41 11.44 -9.03
CA GLU A 110 -3.95 12.64 -9.68
C GLU A 110 -5.47 12.73 -9.48
N VAL A 111 -6.17 11.59 -9.54
CA VAL A 111 -7.61 11.47 -9.32
C VAL A 111 -7.85 10.52 -8.16
N GLY A 112 -8.89 10.77 -7.37
CA GLY A 112 -9.24 9.96 -6.20
C GLY A 112 -8.43 10.27 -4.94
N LYS A 113 -7.45 11.19 -5.01
CA LYS A 113 -6.64 11.58 -3.87
C LYS A 113 -7.48 12.11 -2.71
N ALA A 114 -8.41 13.01 -3.00
CA ALA A 114 -9.28 13.62 -1.98
C ALA A 114 -10.20 12.58 -1.32
N GLU A 115 -10.67 11.60 -2.08
CA GLU A 115 -11.49 10.49 -1.59
C GLU A 115 -10.68 9.60 -0.63
N PHE A 116 -9.45 9.23 -1.00
CA PHE A 116 -8.56 8.48 -0.12
C PHE A 116 -8.23 9.24 1.16
N GLU A 117 -7.92 10.54 1.06
CA GLU A 117 -7.64 11.40 2.24
C GLU A 117 -8.87 11.50 3.15
N ARG A 118 -10.09 11.57 2.57
CA ARG A 118 -11.33 11.58 3.35
C ARG A 118 -11.54 10.25 4.06
N ILE A 119 -11.43 9.12 3.35
CA ILE A 119 -11.57 7.78 3.93
C ILE A 119 -10.54 7.57 5.03
N HIS A 120 -9.28 7.96 4.81
CA HIS A 120 -8.24 7.87 5.84
C HIS A 120 -8.63 8.65 7.11
N ARG A 121 -9.09 9.90 6.98
CA ARG A 121 -9.55 10.69 8.14
C ARG A 121 -10.74 10.06 8.86
N ASP A 122 -11.67 9.48 8.11
CA ASP A 122 -12.82 8.80 8.68
C ASP A 122 -12.40 7.53 9.44
N LEU A 123 -11.48 6.74 8.90
CA LEU A 123 -10.91 5.58 9.58
C LEU A 123 -10.15 5.98 10.85
N VAL A 124 -9.34 7.04 10.82
CA VAL A 124 -8.66 7.57 12.01
C VAL A 124 -9.66 8.00 13.08
N ARG A 125 -10.78 8.62 12.69
CA ARG A 125 -11.84 9.03 13.64
C ARG A 125 -12.55 7.81 14.25
N MET A 126 -12.78 6.76 13.48
CA MET A 126 -13.52 5.57 13.92
C MET A 126 -12.64 4.59 14.71
N LEU A 127 -11.39 4.40 14.31
CA LEU A 127 -10.46 3.39 14.84
C LEU A 127 -9.36 3.98 15.74
N GLY A 128 -9.27 5.30 15.83
CA GLY A 128 -8.19 5.98 16.53
C GLY A 128 -6.99 6.30 15.64
N THR A 129 -5.94 6.86 16.22
CA THR A 129 -4.75 7.29 15.51
C THR A 129 -4.00 6.10 14.94
N GLY A 130 -3.80 6.11 13.63
CA GLY A 130 -2.95 5.14 12.95
C GLY A 130 -1.48 5.25 13.37
N ALA A 131 -0.69 4.27 12.96
CA ALA A 131 0.71 4.15 13.36
C ALA A 131 1.68 5.08 12.61
N ALA A 132 1.23 5.82 11.61
CA ALA A 132 2.10 6.64 10.76
C ALA A 132 2.49 7.96 11.43
N PRO A 133 3.80 8.26 11.57
CA PRO A 133 4.27 9.52 12.15
C PRO A 133 4.23 10.70 11.18
N PHE A 134 3.85 10.49 9.93
CA PHE A 134 3.85 11.49 8.87
C PHE A 134 2.44 11.78 8.36
N PRO A 135 2.21 12.94 7.71
CA PRO A 135 0.97 13.21 7.02
C PRO A 135 0.65 12.11 6.00
N TYR A 136 -0.61 11.71 5.93
CA TYR A 136 -1.05 10.73 4.97
C TYR A 136 -0.95 11.25 3.53
N VAL A 137 -0.26 10.49 2.69
CA VAL A 137 -0.15 10.73 1.25
C VAL A 137 -0.57 9.44 0.54
N PRO A 138 -1.75 9.41 -0.10
CA PRO A 138 -2.17 8.22 -0.84
C PRO A 138 -1.27 8.00 -2.05
N HIS A 139 -0.75 6.78 -2.19
CA HIS A 139 0.22 6.44 -3.22
C HIS A 139 0.22 4.95 -3.55
N VAL A 140 0.75 4.60 -4.71
CA VAL A 140 1.05 3.22 -5.10
C VAL A 140 2.56 3.01 -5.02
N THR A 141 3.03 2.19 -4.10
CA THR A 141 4.46 1.94 -3.93
C THR A 141 5.07 1.22 -5.13
N LEU A 142 6.13 1.76 -5.69
CA LEU A 142 6.96 1.14 -6.71
C LEU A 142 8.03 0.23 -6.11
N GLY A 143 8.73 0.72 -5.10
CA GLY A 143 9.78 -0.03 -4.42
C GLY A 143 10.47 0.74 -3.32
N HIS A 144 11.37 0.06 -2.63
CA HIS A 144 12.21 0.60 -1.57
C HIS A 144 13.67 0.55 -2.02
N GLY A 145 14.41 1.63 -1.81
CA GLY A 145 15.84 1.69 -2.12
C GLY A 145 16.17 1.47 -3.61
N LEU A 146 15.28 1.89 -4.51
CA LEU A 146 15.52 1.77 -5.94
C LEU A 146 16.74 2.58 -6.35
N SER A 147 17.56 2.02 -7.27
CA SER A 147 18.67 2.74 -7.90
C SER A 147 18.16 3.86 -8.82
N GLU A 148 19.01 4.80 -9.17
CA GLU A 148 18.66 5.86 -10.13
C GLU A 148 18.24 5.29 -11.49
N GLU A 149 18.86 4.19 -11.93
CA GLU A 149 18.50 3.50 -13.17
C GLU A 149 17.09 2.87 -13.09
N GLN A 150 16.75 2.26 -11.95
CA GLN A 150 15.44 1.70 -11.72
C GLN A 150 14.36 2.79 -11.67
N VAL A 151 14.65 3.92 -11.02
CA VAL A 151 13.75 5.09 -11.01
C VAL A 151 13.57 5.67 -12.41
N ALA A 152 14.64 5.76 -13.21
CA ALA A 152 14.57 6.22 -14.59
C ALA A 152 13.70 5.27 -15.44
N SER A 153 13.89 3.96 -15.31
CA SER A 153 13.03 2.95 -15.94
C SER A 153 11.56 3.08 -15.53
N ALA A 154 11.28 3.30 -14.25
CA ALA A 154 9.91 3.52 -13.79
C ALA A 154 9.26 4.74 -14.47
N ARG A 155 9.98 5.86 -14.57
CA ARG A 155 9.49 7.06 -15.24
C ARG A 155 9.23 6.82 -16.73
N GLU A 156 10.15 6.16 -17.42
CA GLU A 156 9.96 5.83 -18.83
C GLU A 156 8.70 5.00 -19.05
N VAL A 157 8.43 4.01 -18.19
CA VAL A 157 7.29 3.12 -18.30
C VAL A 157 5.98 3.78 -17.86
N PHE A 158 5.96 4.44 -16.70
CA PHE A 158 4.70 4.85 -16.05
C PHE A 158 4.28 6.28 -16.35
N ASP A 159 5.23 7.23 -16.50
CA ASP A 159 4.88 8.62 -16.79
C ASP A 159 4.36 8.80 -18.24
N SER A 160 4.74 7.88 -19.13
CA SER A 160 4.31 7.89 -20.55
C SER A 160 2.96 7.22 -20.82
N LEU A 161 2.38 6.51 -19.81
CA LEU A 161 1.12 5.81 -20.00
C LEU A 161 -0.06 6.78 -20.19
N PRO A 162 -0.97 6.50 -21.14
CA PRO A 162 -2.19 7.28 -21.29
C PRO A 162 -3.09 7.15 -20.04
N SER A 163 -3.94 8.16 -19.82
CA SER A 163 -4.78 8.26 -18.61
C SER A 163 -5.66 7.02 -18.38
N GLU A 164 -6.18 6.43 -19.45
CA GLU A 164 -7.03 5.24 -19.38
C GLU A 164 -6.31 4.03 -18.81
N ARG A 165 -5.00 3.95 -19.06
CA ARG A 165 -4.13 2.87 -18.54
C ARG A 165 -3.58 3.16 -17.15
N ARG A 166 -3.97 4.25 -16.51
CA ARG A 166 -3.59 4.66 -15.17
C ARG A 166 -4.78 4.71 -14.21
N THR A 167 -6.00 4.49 -14.73
CA THR A 167 -7.27 4.59 -14.01
C THR A 167 -7.69 3.23 -13.48
N PHE A 168 -8.19 3.19 -12.26
CA PHE A 168 -8.76 2.01 -11.61
C PHE A 168 -9.95 2.40 -10.74
N THR A 169 -10.85 1.46 -10.50
CA THR A 169 -12.02 1.67 -9.66
C THR A 169 -11.74 1.16 -8.24
N VAL A 170 -12.11 1.96 -7.26
CA VAL A 170 -12.11 1.58 -5.84
C VAL A 170 -13.56 1.35 -5.42
N ASP A 171 -13.97 0.09 -5.33
CA ASP A 171 -15.31 -0.33 -4.95
C ASP A 171 -15.36 -1.01 -3.58
N ARG A 172 -14.20 -1.29 -3.00
CA ARG A 172 -14.03 -1.90 -1.67
C ARG A 172 -12.67 -1.62 -1.11
N LEU A 173 -12.56 -1.75 0.21
CA LEU A 173 -11.28 -1.79 0.91
C LEU A 173 -11.10 -3.19 1.50
N HIS A 174 -9.86 -3.65 1.53
CA HIS A 174 -9.48 -4.93 2.11
C HIS A 174 -8.74 -4.71 3.42
N CYS A 175 -9.11 -5.44 4.44
CA CYS A 175 -8.49 -5.40 5.76
C CYS A 175 -7.58 -6.62 5.91
N TYR A 176 -6.30 -6.38 6.10
CA TYR A 176 -5.30 -7.42 6.32
C TYR A 176 -4.73 -7.35 7.73
N SER A 177 -4.48 -8.51 8.30
CA SER A 177 -3.60 -8.68 9.45
C SER A 177 -2.21 -9.05 8.99
N TYR A 178 -1.19 -8.41 9.55
CA TYR A 178 0.22 -8.71 9.29
C TYR A 178 0.94 -9.00 10.61
N ASP A 179 1.63 -10.13 10.71
CA ASP A 179 2.33 -10.61 11.91
C ASP A 179 3.85 -10.42 11.86
N GLY A 180 4.36 -9.79 10.81
CA GLY A 180 5.79 -9.64 10.52
C GLY A 180 6.30 -10.62 9.46
N GLN A 181 5.51 -11.63 9.09
CA GLN A 181 5.84 -12.62 8.07
C GLN A 181 4.70 -12.86 7.08
N ASN A 182 3.47 -12.96 7.58
CA ASN A 182 2.32 -13.36 6.80
C ASN A 182 1.25 -12.28 6.76
N TRP A 183 0.62 -12.15 5.60
CA TRP A 183 -0.57 -11.34 5.40
C TRP A 183 -1.80 -12.24 5.37
N GLU A 184 -2.79 -11.94 6.20
CA GLU A 184 -4.08 -12.63 6.26
C GLU A 184 -5.20 -11.63 6.01
N GLU A 185 -6.05 -11.87 5.01
CA GLU A 185 -7.25 -11.05 4.83
C GLU A 185 -8.26 -11.38 5.93
N ILE A 186 -8.63 -10.38 6.71
CA ILE A 186 -9.51 -10.50 7.87
C ILE A 186 -10.87 -9.85 7.68
N GLY A 187 -11.06 -9.10 6.61
CA GLY A 187 -12.32 -8.46 6.29
C GLY A 187 -12.28 -7.67 4.97
N VAL A 188 -13.46 -7.36 4.46
CA VAL A 188 -13.66 -6.51 3.28
C VAL A 188 -14.74 -5.47 3.60
N LEU A 189 -14.49 -4.23 3.25
CA LEU A 189 -15.40 -3.09 3.44
C LEU A 189 -15.91 -2.64 2.06
N PRO A 190 -17.10 -3.06 1.63
CA PRO A 190 -17.69 -2.59 0.39
C PRO A 190 -17.95 -1.07 0.43
N LEU A 191 -17.67 -0.37 -0.67
CA LEU A 191 -18.01 1.03 -0.87
C LEU A 191 -19.33 1.13 -1.67
N ARG A 192 -20.19 2.08 -1.33
CA ARG A 192 -21.53 2.24 -1.92
C ARG A 192 -21.53 3.03 -3.23
#